data_a3c436332f34e1648336355bf24d47cf
#
_entry.id   a3c436332f34e1648336355bf24d47cf
#
_cell.length_a   1.000
_cell.length_b   1.000
_cell.length_c   1.000
_cell.angle_alpha   90.00
_cell.angle_beta   90.00
_cell.angle_gamma   90.00
#
_symmetry.space_group_name_H-M   'P 1'
#
loop_
_entity.id
_entity.type
_entity.pdbx_description
1 polymer ?
#
loop_
_entity_poly.entity_id
_entity_poly.type
_entity_poly.pdbx_seq_one_letter_code
_entity_poly.pdbx_strand_id
1 'polypeptide(L)'
;FDKLKLPYDRTAKSKEPSFTKNFLQNHPHELPKLIAEARELNKAHSTFIDSITKHAVNGRIHADINQIRSDAGGTVTGRFSMSNPNLQQIPARHPELGPLIRSIFIPEQSHKWGSFDYSQQEPRILVHYAKLQNLTGVDEIVDAYNAGDADFHQVVADMAGIKRKQAKTINLGLMYGMGKNKLMAELGLMKESAEKLIKQYHTKAPFVKQLMDNVSRKANDRGKIRTLLGRACHFDLWQPVQFGVFKPLQLEQARKEYDEPLKRAFTYKALNKLIQGSAA
;
A
#
# COMPACT_ATOMS: atom_id res chain seq x y z
N PHE A 1 13.84 -28.09 0.97
CA PHE A 1 12.76 -28.36 1.95
C PHE A 1 12.41 -29.86 1.96
N ASP A 2 12.03 -30.44 0.83
CA ASP A 2 11.62 -31.86 0.77
C ASP A 2 12.71 -32.82 1.27
N LYS A 3 13.97 -32.64 0.86
CA LYS A 3 15.10 -33.47 1.32
C LYS A 3 15.33 -33.43 2.84
N LEU A 4 15.07 -32.26 3.45
CA LEU A 4 15.21 -32.05 4.89
C LEU A 4 13.90 -32.24 5.64
N LYS A 5 12.82 -32.63 4.95
CA LYS A 5 11.47 -32.79 5.51
C LYS A 5 10.99 -31.53 6.24
N LEU A 6 11.40 -30.34 5.79
CA LEU A 6 10.97 -29.07 6.36
C LEU A 6 9.59 -28.69 5.81
N PRO A 7 8.64 -28.28 6.68
CA PRO A 7 7.33 -27.87 6.24
C PRO A 7 7.41 -26.56 5.43
N TYR A 8 6.51 -26.39 4.47
CA TYR A 8 6.37 -25.17 3.68
C TYR A 8 4.93 -24.91 3.25
N ASP A 9 4.63 -23.64 3.01
CA ASP A 9 3.33 -23.21 2.50
C ASP A 9 3.20 -23.48 1.00
N ARG A 10 1.95 -23.61 0.54
CA ARG A 10 1.62 -23.69 -0.88
C ARG A 10 0.73 -22.54 -1.30
N THR A 11 0.88 -22.09 -2.53
CA THR A 11 0.00 -21.07 -3.11
C THR A 11 -1.43 -21.56 -3.17
N ALA A 12 -2.39 -20.67 -2.92
CA ALA A 12 -3.80 -21.05 -2.88
C ALA A 12 -4.34 -21.57 -4.23
N LYS A 13 -3.84 -21.02 -5.35
CA LYS A 13 -4.30 -21.34 -6.70
C LYS A 13 -3.54 -22.50 -7.35
N SER A 14 -2.24 -22.32 -7.55
CA SER A 14 -1.41 -23.29 -8.30
C SER A 14 -0.93 -24.47 -7.46
N LYS A 15 -1.12 -24.40 -6.12
CA LYS A 15 -0.59 -25.40 -5.16
C LYS A 15 0.94 -25.54 -5.18
N GLU A 16 1.63 -24.66 -5.87
CA GLU A 16 3.09 -24.60 -5.92
C GLU A 16 3.68 -24.20 -4.56
N PRO A 17 4.91 -24.65 -4.23
CA PRO A 17 5.60 -24.21 -3.03
C PRO A 17 5.69 -22.68 -2.93
N SER A 18 5.43 -22.13 -1.75
CA SER A 18 5.41 -20.69 -1.51
C SER A 18 6.44 -20.30 -0.45
N PHE A 19 7.57 -19.77 -0.90
CA PHE A 19 8.67 -19.34 -0.04
C PHE A 19 8.73 -17.81 0.05
N THR A 20 7.71 -17.21 0.68
CA THR A 20 7.67 -15.76 0.90
C THR A 20 8.74 -15.32 1.89
N LYS A 21 9.13 -14.02 1.85
CA LYS A 21 10.10 -13.45 2.79
C LYS A 21 9.67 -13.71 4.24
N ASN A 22 8.40 -13.45 4.55
CA ASN A 22 7.85 -13.63 5.89
C ASN A 22 7.90 -15.09 6.36
N PHE A 23 7.54 -16.04 5.48
CA PHE A 23 7.63 -17.47 5.76
C PHE A 23 9.07 -17.87 6.09
N LEU A 24 10.02 -17.49 5.24
CA LEU A 24 11.43 -17.85 5.41
C LEU A 24 12.05 -17.26 6.69
N GLN A 25 11.76 -15.99 6.97
CA GLN A 25 12.30 -15.29 8.16
C GLN A 25 11.74 -15.82 9.47
N ASN A 26 10.49 -16.28 9.50
CA ASN A 26 9.84 -16.78 10.71
C ASN A 26 9.90 -18.32 10.85
N HIS A 27 10.54 -19.01 9.93
CA HIS A 27 10.68 -20.47 10.00
C HIS A 27 11.55 -20.88 11.20
N PRO A 28 11.19 -21.93 11.97
CA PRO A 28 11.97 -22.36 13.13
C PRO A 28 13.39 -22.85 12.79
N HIS A 29 13.56 -23.47 11.63
CA HIS A 29 14.86 -23.96 11.16
C HIS A 29 15.73 -22.82 10.62
N GLU A 30 17.06 -22.92 10.80
CA GLU A 30 18.04 -21.91 10.40
C GLU A 30 18.16 -21.73 8.87
N LEU A 31 18.15 -22.83 8.11
CA LEU A 31 18.32 -22.81 6.66
C LEU A 31 17.37 -21.86 5.91
N PRO A 32 16.05 -21.84 6.16
CA PRO A 32 15.18 -20.86 5.55
C PRO A 32 15.56 -19.40 5.85
N LYS A 33 16.05 -19.11 7.05
CA LYS A 33 16.52 -17.76 7.43
C LYS A 33 17.74 -17.34 6.61
N LEU A 34 18.71 -18.25 6.46
CA LEU A 34 19.88 -18.03 5.60
C LEU A 34 19.48 -17.83 4.12
N ILE A 35 18.48 -18.57 3.64
CA ILE A 35 17.94 -18.38 2.29
C ILE A 35 17.29 -16.97 2.16
N ALA A 36 16.58 -16.51 3.19
CA ALA A 36 15.99 -15.18 3.18
C ALA A 36 17.07 -14.09 3.12
N GLU A 37 18.12 -14.22 3.90
CA GLU A 37 19.26 -13.31 3.92
C GLU A 37 20.02 -13.32 2.58
N ALA A 38 20.35 -14.48 2.06
CA ALA A 38 21.00 -14.61 0.75
C ALA A 38 20.17 -13.97 -0.37
N ARG A 39 18.84 -14.15 -0.36
CA ARG A 39 17.94 -13.50 -1.31
C ARG A 39 17.92 -11.98 -1.15
N GLU A 40 18.00 -11.47 0.07
CA GLU A 40 18.02 -10.04 0.35
C GLU A 40 19.32 -9.40 -0.15
N LEU A 41 20.47 -10.03 0.11
CA LEU A 41 21.77 -9.58 -0.40
C LEU A 41 21.85 -9.66 -1.92
N ASN A 42 21.39 -10.77 -2.52
CA ASN A 42 21.36 -10.91 -3.97
C ASN A 42 20.45 -9.86 -4.64
N LYS A 43 19.30 -9.55 -4.03
CA LYS A 43 18.43 -8.49 -4.51
C LYS A 43 19.11 -7.12 -4.37
N ALA A 44 19.80 -6.87 -3.27
CA ALA A 44 20.54 -5.62 -3.06
C ALA A 44 21.60 -5.43 -4.15
N HIS A 45 22.37 -6.48 -4.46
CA HIS A 45 23.36 -6.46 -5.51
C HIS A 45 22.72 -6.25 -6.89
N SER A 46 21.89 -7.17 -7.35
CA SER A 46 21.36 -7.18 -8.73
C SER A 46 20.40 -6.02 -9.02
N THR A 47 19.53 -5.65 -8.06
CA THR A 47 18.50 -4.61 -8.28
C THR A 47 19.04 -3.20 -8.06
N PHE A 48 19.98 -3.02 -7.14
CA PHE A 48 20.47 -1.68 -6.82
C PHE A 48 21.87 -1.44 -7.35
N ILE A 49 22.87 -2.26 -7.01
CA ILE A 49 24.27 -2.00 -7.39
C ILE A 49 24.45 -2.16 -8.89
N ASP A 50 24.09 -3.32 -9.45
CA ASP A 50 24.25 -3.58 -10.89
C ASP A 50 23.42 -2.63 -11.74
N SER A 51 22.16 -2.37 -11.32
CA SER A 51 21.27 -1.46 -12.04
C SER A 51 21.78 -0.03 -12.02
N ILE A 52 22.28 0.45 -10.89
CA ILE A 52 22.86 1.80 -10.75
C ILE A 52 24.13 1.90 -11.61
N THR A 53 25.04 0.95 -11.47
CA THR A 53 26.33 0.93 -12.18
C THR A 53 26.13 0.89 -13.70
N LYS A 54 25.18 0.08 -14.16
CA LYS A 54 24.83 -0.04 -15.60
C LYS A 54 24.33 1.28 -16.19
N HIS A 55 23.65 2.11 -15.40
CA HIS A 55 23.05 3.38 -15.86
C HIS A 55 23.89 4.58 -15.48
N ALA A 56 25.07 4.39 -14.90
CA ALA A 56 25.97 5.49 -14.60
C ALA A 56 26.70 5.95 -15.87
N VAL A 57 26.58 7.22 -16.20
CA VAL A 57 27.27 7.87 -17.35
C VAL A 57 28.01 9.10 -16.81
N ASN A 58 29.32 9.12 -17.00
CA ASN A 58 30.18 10.22 -16.53
C ASN A 58 29.99 10.55 -15.03
N GLY A 59 29.85 9.52 -14.20
CA GLY A 59 29.63 9.66 -12.75
C GLY A 59 28.24 10.13 -12.34
N ARG A 60 27.29 10.20 -13.26
CA ARG A 60 25.90 10.60 -13.03
C ARG A 60 24.92 9.50 -13.38
N ILE A 61 23.77 9.50 -12.72
CA ILE A 61 22.65 8.62 -13.02
C ILE A 61 21.46 9.46 -13.46
N HIS A 62 20.92 9.12 -14.62
CA HIS A 62 19.75 9.74 -15.20
C HIS A 62 18.63 8.70 -15.30
N ALA A 63 17.68 8.75 -14.36
CA ALA A 63 16.50 7.89 -14.39
C ALA A 63 15.40 8.50 -15.25
N ASP A 64 14.64 7.67 -15.94
CA ASP A 64 13.42 8.10 -16.63
C ASP A 64 12.32 8.37 -15.58
N ILE A 65 11.71 9.56 -15.65
CA ILE A 65 10.60 9.94 -14.79
C ILE A 65 9.31 9.86 -15.59
N ASN A 66 8.46 8.88 -15.26
CA ASN A 66 7.16 8.69 -15.88
C ASN A 66 6.11 9.53 -15.15
N GLN A 67 5.68 10.62 -15.74
CA GLN A 67 4.70 11.56 -15.19
C GLN A 67 3.26 11.10 -15.42
N ILE A 68 2.99 10.44 -16.53
CA ILE A 68 1.66 9.95 -16.92
C ILE A 68 1.71 8.43 -17.16
N ARG A 69 0.55 7.80 -17.04
CA ARG A 69 0.41 6.37 -17.32
C ARG A 69 0.48 6.11 -18.82
N SER A 70 1.38 5.21 -19.23
CA SER A 70 1.52 4.70 -20.59
C SER A 70 1.88 3.21 -20.54
N ASP A 71 2.07 2.59 -21.70
CA ASP A 71 2.56 1.21 -21.79
C ASP A 71 4.00 1.08 -21.28
N ALA A 72 4.80 2.17 -21.39
CA ALA A 72 6.18 2.22 -20.89
C ALA A 72 6.27 2.39 -19.35
N GLY A 73 5.21 2.80 -18.67
CA GLY A 73 5.24 3.01 -17.22
C GLY A 73 4.19 3.97 -16.70
N GLY A 74 4.50 4.60 -15.56
CA GLY A 74 3.59 5.53 -14.90
C GLY A 74 2.60 4.86 -13.94
N THR A 75 1.86 5.66 -13.19
CA THR A 75 0.90 5.20 -12.20
C THR A 75 -0.52 5.66 -12.53
N VAL A 76 -1.51 4.89 -12.11
CA VAL A 76 -2.94 5.26 -12.29
C VAL A 76 -3.41 6.35 -11.33
N THR A 77 -2.61 6.67 -10.29
CA THR A 77 -2.93 7.67 -9.28
C THR A 77 -2.37 9.06 -9.62
N GLY A 78 -1.44 9.15 -10.59
CA GLY A 78 -0.74 10.38 -10.97
C GLY A 78 0.58 10.62 -10.23
N ARG A 79 0.96 9.71 -9.31
CA ARG A 79 2.32 9.74 -8.74
C ARG A 79 3.35 9.49 -9.83
N PHE A 80 4.49 10.12 -9.75
CA PHE A 80 5.63 9.78 -10.60
C PHE A 80 6.08 8.34 -10.34
N SER A 81 6.53 7.67 -11.37
CA SER A 81 7.32 6.45 -11.24
C SER A 81 8.64 6.61 -11.98
N MET A 82 9.63 5.83 -11.58
CA MET A 82 10.96 5.88 -12.20
C MET A 82 11.32 4.53 -12.79
N SER A 83 12.08 4.58 -13.88
CA SER A 83 12.68 3.43 -14.56
C SER A 83 14.08 3.80 -15.06
N ASN A 84 14.87 2.83 -15.41
CA ASN A 84 16.19 2.95 -16.03
C ASN A 84 17.19 3.91 -15.32
N PRO A 85 17.50 3.74 -14.02
CA PRO A 85 16.98 2.75 -13.07
C PRO A 85 15.80 3.27 -12.22
N ASN A 86 15.10 2.36 -11.50
CA ASN A 86 14.07 2.77 -10.55
C ASN A 86 14.68 3.22 -9.21
N LEU A 87 15.03 4.49 -9.11
CA LEU A 87 15.62 5.09 -7.90
C LEU A 87 14.66 5.18 -6.70
N GLN A 88 13.33 5.05 -6.92
CA GLN A 88 12.35 5.05 -5.83
C GLN A 88 12.37 3.77 -4.99
N GLN A 89 13.02 2.71 -5.48
CA GLN A 89 13.13 1.44 -4.77
C GLN A 89 14.40 1.31 -3.91
N ILE A 90 15.28 2.32 -3.91
CA ILE A 90 16.49 2.31 -3.10
C ILE A 90 16.12 2.11 -1.63
N PRO A 91 16.70 1.10 -0.94
CA PRO A 91 16.32 0.75 0.41
C PRO A 91 16.62 1.92 1.38
N ALA A 92 15.62 2.27 2.19
CA ALA A 92 15.76 3.32 3.20
C ALA A 92 15.68 2.78 4.63
N ARG A 93 15.06 1.60 4.81
CA ARG A 93 14.75 1.06 6.16
C ARG A 93 15.66 -0.08 6.59
N HIS A 94 16.47 -0.62 5.69
CA HIS A 94 17.44 -1.65 6.06
C HIS A 94 18.60 -1.00 6.82
N PRO A 95 18.94 -1.46 8.05
CA PRO A 95 19.87 -0.75 8.91
C PRO A 95 21.30 -0.64 8.32
N GLU A 96 21.73 -1.63 7.57
CA GLU A 96 23.06 -1.68 6.95
C GLU A 96 23.03 -1.28 5.48
N LEU A 97 22.22 -1.98 4.67
CA LEU A 97 22.16 -1.77 3.22
C LEU A 97 21.58 -0.41 2.84
N GLY A 98 20.66 0.13 3.65
CA GLY A 98 20.06 1.45 3.39
C GLY A 98 21.12 2.56 3.35
N PRO A 99 21.83 2.83 4.44
CA PRO A 99 22.90 3.83 4.47
C PRO A 99 24.00 3.56 3.44
N LEU A 100 24.42 2.29 3.28
CA LEU A 100 25.49 1.91 2.35
C LEU A 100 25.14 2.27 0.90
N ILE A 101 23.98 1.84 0.40
CA ILE A 101 23.58 2.10 -0.99
C ILE A 101 23.26 3.59 -1.19
N ARG A 102 22.69 4.26 -0.20
CA ARG A 102 22.36 5.69 -0.31
C ARG A 102 23.60 6.59 -0.27
N SER A 103 24.68 6.18 0.37
CA SER A 103 25.92 6.95 0.46
C SER A 103 26.66 7.11 -0.87
N ILE A 104 26.37 6.25 -1.87
CA ILE A 104 26.96 6.40 -3.22
C ILE A 104 26.40 7.59 -4.00
N PHE A 105 25.23 8.10 -3.58
CA PHE A 105 24.62 9.30 -4.19
C PHE A 105 25.12 10.54 -3.45
N ILE A 106 25.94 11.29 -4.10
CA ILE A 106 26.53 12.52 -3.55
C ILE A 106 26.03 13.75 -4.33
N PRO A 107 25.94 14.92 -3.72
CA PRO A 107 25.64 16.15 -4.44
C PRO A 107 26.84 16.51 -5.33
N GLU A 108 26.60 17.33 -6.34
CA GLU A 108 27.64 17.94 -7.16
C GLU A 108 28.53 18.84 -6.29
N GLN A 109 29.76 19.06 -6.72
CA GLN A 109 30.69 19.94 -6.02
C GLN A 109 30.04 21.31 -5.77
N SER A 110 30.18 21.83 -4.56
CA SER A 110 29.55 23.08 -4.08
C SER A 110 28.02 23.04 -3.95
N HIS A 111 27.38 21.91 -4.16
CA HIS A 111 25.94 21.72 -3.92
C HIS A 111 25.68 20.90 -2.65
N LYS A 112 24.43 20.95 -2.17
CA LYS A 112 23.96 20.17 -1.01
C LYS A 112 22.67 19.44 -1.35
N TRP A 113 22.43 18.31 -0.71
CA TRP A 113 21.13 17.65 -0.75
C TRP A 113 20.16 18.34 0.20
N GLY A 114 18.97 18.66 -0.31
CA GLY A 114 17.80 18.99 0.51
C GLY A 114 16.79 17.85 0.44
N SER A 115 16.30 17.41 1.59
CA SER A 115 15.22 16.40 1.67
C SER A 115 13.99 17.05 2.28
N PHE A 116 12.89 17.11 1.53
CA PHE A 116 11.64 17.73 1.94
C PHE A 116 10.53 16.70 1.80
N ASP A 117 9.79 16.43 2.87
CA ASP A 117 8.68 15.50 2.88
C ASP A 117 7.49 16.09 3.62
N TYR A 118 6.29 15.92 3.07
CA TYR A 118 5.08 16.36 3.75
C TYR A 118 4.76 15.43 4.92
N SER A 119 4.65 16.02 6.11
CA SER A 119 4.26 15.25 7.29
C SER A 119 2.83 14.73 7.14
N GLN A 120 2.69 13.40 7.10
CA GLN A 120 1.41 12.70 7.12
C GLN A 120 0.42 13.16 6.02
N GLN A 121 0.91 13.42 4.81
CA GLN A 121 0.09 13.93 3.71
C GLN A 121 -1.19 13.11 3.47
N GLU A 122 -1.10 11.79 3.32
CA GLU A 122 -2.25 10.92 3.06
C GLU A 122 -3.25 10.87 4.23
N PRO A 123 -2.82 10.72 5.50
CA PRO A 123 -3.71 10.86 6.65
C PRO A 123 -4.45 12.20 6.71
N ARG A 124 -3.77 13.33 6.44
CA ARG A 124 -4.40 14.66 6.39
C ARG A 124 -5.48 14.74 5.31
N ILE A 125 -5.23 14.19 4.13
CA ILE A 125 -6.21 14.13 3.04
C ILE A 125 -7.41 13.25 3.43
N LEU A 126 -7.18 12.11 4.10
CA LEU A 126 -8.26 11.26 4.61
C LEU A 126 -9.17 12.02 5.57
N VAL A 127 -8.58 12.70 6.56
CA VAL A 127 -9.30 13.51 7.55
C VAL A 127 -10.05 14.64 6.87
N HIS A 128 -9.45 15.31 5.89
CA HIS A 128 -10.11 16.34 5.09
C HIS A 128 -11.38 15.82 4.40
N TYR A 129 -11.31 14.69 3.71
CA TYR A 129 -12.48 14.08 3.08
C TYR A 129 -13.55 13.63 4.09
N ALA A 130 -13.13 13.12 5.24
CA ALA A 130 -14.04 12.76 6.31
C ALA A 130 -14.76 13.99 6.89
N LYS A 131 -14.06 15.11 7.08
CA LYS A 131 -14.63 16.38 7.54
C LYS A 131 -15.59 16.98 6.51
N LEU A 132 -15.25 16.97 5.23
CA LEU A 132 -16.16 17.43 4.16
C LEU A 132 -17.49 16.66 4.11
N GLN A 133 -17.52 15.42 4.61
CA GLN A 133 -18.73 14.62 4.72
C GLN A 133 -19.36 14.64 6.12
N ASN A 134 -18.85 15.44 7.05
CA ASN A 134 -19.27 15.52 8.45
C ASN A 134 -19.39 14.13 9.11
N LEU A 135 -18.39 13.26 8.90
CA LEU A 135 -18.42 11.91 9.43
C LEU A 135 -18.17 11.88 10.93
N THR A 136 -18.76 10.89 11.59
CA THR A 136 -18.78 10.77 13.06
C THR A 136 -17.36 10.61 13.63
N GLY A 137 -16.99 11.44 14.59
CA GLY A 137 -15.71 11.37 15.32
C GLY A 137 -14.52 11.95 14.57
N VAL A 138 -14.74 12.71 13.48
CA VAL A 138 -13.64 13.33 12.72
C VAL A 138 -13.12 14.61 13.38
N ASP A 139 -13.97 15.32 14.14
CA ASP A 139 -13.64 16.64 14.68
C ASP A 139 -12.48 16.60 15.66
N GLU A 140 -12.41 15.58 16.51
CA GLU A 140 -11.31 15.38 17.46
C GLU A 140 -9.94 15.34 16.75
N ILE A 141 -9.87 14.70 15.58
CA ILE A 141 -8.63 14.65 14.80
C ILE A 141 -8.36 15.95 14.06
N VAL A 142 -9.40 16.63 13.58
CA VAL A 142 -9.26 17.96 12.98
C VAL A 142 -8.70 18.94 14.00
N ASP A 143 -9.24 18.96 15.22
CA ASP A 143 -8.78 19.82 16.29
C ASP A 143 -7.33 19.49 16.69
N ALA A 144 -6.97 18.21 16.78
CA ALA A 144 -5.60 17.80 17.03
C ALA A 144 -4.63 18.29 15.94
N TYR A 145 -5.01 18.22 14.66
CA TYR A 145 -4.18 18.77 13.58
C TYR A 145 -4.07 20.30 13.61
N ASN A 146 -5.12 20.99 13.99
CA ASN A 146 -5.13 22.46 14.10
C ASN A 146 -4.33 22.95 15.31
N ALA A 147 -4.22 22.15 16.37
CA ALA A 147 -3.43 22.46 17.56
C ALA A 147 -1.91 22.29 17.35
N GLY A 148 -1.46 21.70 16.26
CA GLY A 148 -0.05 21.52 15.94
C GLY A 148 0.28 20.19 15.28
N ASP A 149 1.42 19.57 15.63
CA ASP A 149 1.92 18.33 15.04
C ASP A 149 1.20 17.08 15.57
N ALA A 150 -0.07 16.93 15.23
CA ALA A 150 -0.81 15.71 15.56
C ALA A 150 -0.27 14.50 14.81
N ASP A 151 0.03 13.44 15.52
CA ASP A 151 0.27 12.13 14.94
C ASP A 151 -1.07 11.39 14.76
N PHE A 152 -1.59 11.36 13.53
CA PHE A 152 -2.82 10.68 13.18
C PHE A 152 -2.92 9.25 13.74
N HIS A 153 -1.80 8.52 13.71
CA HIS A 153 -1.80 7.14 14.21
C HIS A 153 -1.86 7.09 15.73
N GLN A 154 -1.30 8.08 16.41
CA GLN A 154 -1.38 8.18 17.87
C GLN A 154 -2.78 8.62 18.29
N VAL A 155 -3.34 9.68 17.68
CA VAL A 155 -4.71 10.13 17.98
C VAL A 155 -5.72 9.00 17.79
N VAL A 156 -5.65 8.28 16.68
CA VAL A 156 -6.52 7.12 16.45
C VAL A 156 -6.24 5.98 17.44
N ALA A 157 -4.99 5.78 17.86
CA ALA A 157 -4.66 4.79 18.88
C ALA A 157 -5.30 5.13 20.23
N ASP A 158 -5.24 6.39 20.64
CA ASP A 158 -5.82 6.88 21.88
C ASP A 158 -7.36 6.76 21.86
N MET A 159 -7.99 7.22 20.79
CA MET A 159 -9.45 7.08 20.58
C MET A 159 -9.90 5.61 20.66
N ALA A 160 -9.17 4.72 20.04
CA ALA A 160 -9.50 3.29 19.98
C ALA A 160 -9.03 2.50 21.21
N GLY A 161 -8.20 3.06 22.09
CA GLY A 161 -7.59 2.35 23.21
C GLY A 161 -6.66 1.22 22.78
N ILE A 162 -5.85 1.43 21.73
CA ILE A 162 -4.93 0.44 21.15
C ILE A 162 -3.51 1.01 21.02
N LYS A 163 -2.51 0.14 20.80
CA LYS A 163 -1.14 0.60 20.61
C LYS A 163 -0.99 1.36 19.26
N ARG A 164 -0.21 2.43 19.24
CA ARG A 164 0.10 3.24 18.04
C ARG A 164 0.54 2.39 16.82
N LYS A 165 1.36 1.35 17.05
CA LYS A 165 1.79 0.41 15.99
C LYS A 165 0.59 -0.32 15.37
N GLN A 166 -0.36 -0.75 16.16
CA GLN A 166 -1.58 -1.40 15.71
C GLN A 166 -2.47 -0.43 14.94
N ALA A 167 -2.70 0.78 15.47
CA ALA A 167 -3.44 1.83 14.79
C ALA A 167 -2.82 2.17 13.43
N LYS A 168 -1.50 2.32 13.35
CA LYS A 168 -0.79 2.53 12.08
C LYS A 168 -1.05 1.42 11.07
N THR A 169 -0.96 0.16 11.49
CA THR A 169 -1.20 -1.00 10.60
C THR A 169 -2.65 -1.04 10.12
N ILE A 170 -3.62 -0.79 11.01
CA ILE A 170 -5.04 -0.76 10.67
C ILE A 170 -5.34 0.42 9.73
N ASN A 171 -4.87 1.62 10.05
CA ASN A 171 -5.08 2.82 9.24
C ASN A 171 -4.57 2.61 7.81
N LEU A 172 -3.31 2.20 7.67
CA LEU A 172 -2.72 1.93 6.36
C LEU A 172 -3.44 0.76 5.67
N GLY A 173 -3.75 -0.30 6.41
CA GLY A 173 -4.47 -1.45 5.90
C GLY A 173 -5.81 -1.06 5.27
N LEU A 174 -6.62 -0.29 5.97
CA LEU A 174 -7.91 0.18 5.48
C LEU A 174 -7.78 1.14 4.32
N MET A 175 -6.86 2.10 4.40
CA MET A 175 -6.59 3.06 3.31
C MET A 175 -6.18 2.35 2.01
N TYR A 176 -5.43 1.26 2.12
CA TYR A 176 -4.93 0.50 0.96
C TYR A 176 -5.80 -0.70 0.57
N GLY A 177 -7.00 -0.83 1.17
CA GLY A 177 -7.91 -1.93 0.85
C GLY A 177 -7.39 -3.30 1.26
N MET A 178 -6.62 -3.36 2.35
CA MET A 178 -6.09 -4.61 2.90
C MET A 178 -7.23 -5.47 3.42
N GLY A 179 -7.29 -6.73 2.97
CA GLY A 179 -8.26 -7.69 3.49
C GLY A 179 -7.92 -8.14 4.91
N LYS A 180 -8.94 -8.59 5.64
CA LYS A 180 -8.85 -9.04 7.04
C LYS A 180 -7.71 -10.03 7.29
N ASN A 181 -7.57 -11.06 6.46
CA ASN A 181 -6.54 -12.09 6.63
C ASN A 181 -5.11 -11.50 6.56
N LYS A 182 -4.89 -10.55 5.67
CA LYS A 182 -3.60 -9.87 5.57
C LYS A 182 -3.35 -8.97 6.78
N LEU A 183 -4.38 -8.27 7.26
CA LEU A 183 -4.28 -7.44 8.46
C LEU A 183 -3.95 -8.28 9.70
N MET A 184 -4.57 -9.46 9.84
CA MET A 184 -4.26 -10.41 10.91
C MET A 184 -2.80 -10.85 10.88
N ALA A 185 -2.29 -11.21 9.71
CA ALA A 185 -0.88 -11.60 9.54
C ALA A 185 0.09 -10.45 9.89
N GLU A 186 -0.22 -9.22 9.47
CA GLU A 186 0.60 -8.04 9.78
C GLU A 186 0.62 -7.69 11.27
N LEU A 187 -0.49 -7.94 11.98
CA LEU A 187 -0.60 -7.69 13.42
C LEU A 187 -0.08 -8.86 14.27
N GLY A 188 0.16 -10.02 13.67
CA GLY A 188 0.53 -11.25 14.38
C GLY A 188 -0.56 -11.75 15.33
N LEU A 189 -1.84 -11.55 14.99
CA LEU A 189 -2.97 -11.87 15.85
C LEU A 189 -3.79 -13.05 15.33
N MET A 190 -4.31 -13.84 16.28
CA MET A 190 -5.34 -14.84 15.99
C MET A 190 -6.64 -14.17 15.53
N LYS A 191 -7.46 -14.90 14.79
CA LYS A 191 -8.69 -14.39 14.15
C LYS A 191 -9.61 -13.64 15.12
N GLU A 192 -9.90 -14.22 16.27
CA GLU A 192 -10.80 -13.62 17.26
C GLU A 192 -10.26 -12.32 17.86
N SER A 193 -8.96 -12.30 18.18
CA SER A 193 -8.28 -11.10 18.70
C SER A 193 -8.25 -9.97 17.65
N ALA A 194 -8.00 -10.32 16.39
CA ALA A 194 -8.01 -9.36 15.30
C ALA A 194 -9.41 -8.80 15.04
N GLU A 195 -10.45 -9.64 15.08
CA GLU A 195 -11.84 -9.20 14.93
C GLU A 195 -12.28 -8.25 16.04
N LYS A 196 -11.94 -8.58 17.30
CA LYS A 196 -12.20 -7.72 18.46
C LYS A 196 -11.51 -6.35 18.30
N LEU A 197 -10.23 -6.36 17.91
CA LEU A 197 -9.45 -5.15 17.70
C LEU A 197 -10.03 -4.28 16.56
N ILE A 198 -10.37 -4.87 15.42
CA ILE A 198 -10.96 -4.14 14.29
C ILE A 198 -12.33 -3.58 14.68
N LYS A 199 -13.14 -4.33 15.39
CA LYS A 199 -14.44 -3.85 15.90
C LYS A 199 -14.27 -2.66 16.83
N GLN A 200 -13.35 -2.76 17.80
CA GLN A 200 -13.02 -1.66 18.74
C GLN A 200 -12.56 -0.41 17.97
N TYR A 201 -11.66 -0.58 17.00
CA TYR A 201 -11.20 0.50 16.13
C TYR A 201 -12.37 1.20 15.40
N HIS A 202 -13.23 0.43 14.73
CA HIS A 202 -14.36 0.99 13.99
C HIS A 202 -15.42 1.64 14.90
N THR A 203 -15.56 1.18 16.13
CA THR A 203 -16.47 1.80 17.11
C THR A 203 -15.94 3.16 17.59
N LYS A 204 -14.64 3.27 17.79
CA LYS A 204 -14.00 4.46 18.34
C LYS A 204 -13.55 5.48 17.29
N ALA A 205 -13.19 5.00 16.08
CA ALA A 205 -12.83 5.84 14.94
C ALA A 205 -13.72 5.53 13.72
N PRO A 206 -15.05 5.76 13.81
CA PRO A 206 -16.00 5.31 12.79
C PRO A 206 -15.82 6.00 11.44
N PHE A 207 -15.31 7.25 11.41
CA PHE A 207 -15.14 8.03 10.18
C PHE A 207 -14.30 7.33 9.12
N VAL A 208 -13.30 6.54 9.51
CA VAL A 208 -12.44 5.82 8.54
C VAL A 208 -13.25 4.78 7.77
N LYS A 209 -14.05 3.98 8.48
CA LYS A 209 -14.93 2.99 7.85
C LYS A 209 -16.04 3.64 7.05
N GLN A 210 -16.69 4.66 7.61
CA GLN A 210 -17.76 5.42 6.94
C GLN A 210 -17.25 6.02 5.62
N LEU A 211 -16.07 6.63 5.61
CA LEU A 211 -15.46 7.18 4.40
C LEU A 211 -15.18 6.09 3.36
N MET A 212 -14.60 4.97 3.79
CA MET A 212 -14.32 3.83 2.91
C MET A 212 -15.59 3.29 2.25
N ASP A 213 -16.65 3.09 3.04
CA ASP A 213 -17.92 2.57 2.56
C ASP A 213 -18.60 3.58 1.60
N ASN A 214 -18.60 4.88 1.93
CA ASN A 214 -19.17 5.93 1.09
C ASN A 214 -18.46 6.06 -0.25
N VAL A 215 -17.13 6.05 -0.25
CA VAL A 215 -16.33 6.18 -1.48
C VAL A 215 -16.46 4.92 -2.34
N SER A 216 -16.47 3.72 -1.73
CA SER A 216 -16.66 2.46 -2.44
C SER A 216 -18.06 2.37 -3.07
N ARG A 217 -19.10 2.78 -2.35
CA ARG A 217 -20.48 2.87 -2.88
C ARG A 217 -20.54 3.85 -4.05
N LYS A 218 -20.02 5.07 -3.90
CA LYS A 218 -19.97 6.07 -4.98
C LYS A 218 -19.23 5.55 -6.22
N ALA A 219 -18.14 4.82 -6.02
CA ALA A 219 -17.41 4.19 -7.12
C ALA A 219 -18.25 3.10 -7.83
N ASN A 220 -18.99 2.30 -7.06
CA ASN A 220 -19.87 1.28 -7.61
C ASN A 220 -21.03 1.90 -8.41
N ASP A 221 -21.70 2.89 -7.83
CA ASP A 221 -22.92 3.48 -8.43
C ASP A 221 -22.59 4.32 -9.68
N ARG A 222 -21.56 5.16 -9.58
CA ARG A 222 -21.20 6.13 -10.64
C ARG A 222 -20.12 5.66 -11.60
N GLY A 223 -19.44 4.54 -11.31
CA GLY A 223 -18.29 4.05 -12.07
C GLY A 223 -17.06 4.94 -12.01
N LYS A 224 -17.08 6.00 -11.21
CA LYS A 224 -15.97 6.95 -11.06
C LYS A 224 -16.01 7.69 -9.73
N ILE A 225 -14.82 8.10 -9.28
CA ILE A 225 -14.60 9.07 -8.20
C ILE A 225 -13.72 10.21 -8.72
N ARG A 226 -13.69 11.33 -8.03
CA ARG A 226 -12.81 12.47 -8.34
C ARG A 226 -11.97 12.84 -7.13
N THR A 227 -10.70 13.12 -7.37
CA THR A 227 -9.75 13.63 -6.37
C THR A 227 -10.03 15.10 -6.03
N LEU A 228 -9.31 15.68 -5.07
CA LEU A 228 -9.43 17.10 -4.68
C LEU A 228 -9.27 18.05 -5.85
N LEU A 229 -8.31 17.79 -6.74
CA LEU A 229 -8.05 18.61 -7.91
C LEU A 229 -8.81 18.15 -9.17
N GLY A 230 -9.86 17.33 -9.01
CA GLY A 230 -10.77 16.96 -10.08
C GLY A 230 -10.35 15.78 -10.95
N ARG A 231 -9.18 15.15 -10.73
CA ARG A 231 -8.75 13.95 -11.48
C ARG A 231 -9.78 12.84 -11.34
N ALA A 232 -10.24 12.29 -12.45
CA ALA A 232 -11.17 11.18 -12.46
C ALA A 232 -10.43 9.83 -12.31
N CYS A 233 -10.97 8.96 -11.46
CA CYS A 233 -10.53 7.58 -11.32
C CYS A 233 -11.70 6.67 -11.68
N HIS A 234 -11.57 5.88 -12.74
CA HIS A 234 -12.62 5.05 -13.31
C HIS A 234 -12.60 3.61 -12.77
N PHE A 235 -13.78 2.97 -12.79
CA PHE A 235 -14.05 1.58 -12.41
C PHE A 235 -14.92 0.94 -13.49
N ASP A 236 -14.33 0.66 -14.65
CA ASP A 236 -15.04 0.22 -15.85
C ASP A 236 -15.12 -1.29 -16.00
N LEU A 237 -14.39 -2.04 -15.15
CA LEU A 237 -14.42 -3.50 -15.17
C LEU A 237 -15.54 -4.04 -14.27
N TRP A 238 -16.07 -5.19 -14.65
CA TRP A 238 -17.19 -5.86 -14.00
C TRP A 238 -16.86 -7.31 -13.65
N GLN A 239 -17.49 -7.82 -12.61
CA GLN A 239 -17.38 -9.18 -12.12
C GLN A 239 -18.68 -9.63 -11.45
N PRO A 240 -18.93 -10.93 -11.25
CA PRO A 240 -20.06 -11.43 -10.50
C PRO A 240 -20.19 -10.82 -9.10
N VAL A 241 -21.43 -10.68 -8.64
CA VAL A 241 -21.72 -10.20 -7.26
C VAL A 241 -21.33 -11.25 -6.24
N GLN A 242 -21.52 -12.53 -6.57
CA GLN A 242 -21.19 -13.63 -5.66
C GLN A 242 -19.73 -13.65 -5.25
N PHE A 243 -19.45 -14.34 -4.15
CA PHE A 243 -18.08 -14.52 -3.66
C PHE A 243 -17.35 -15.58 -4.50
N GLY A 244 -16.18 -15.20 -5.04
CA GLY A 244 -15.37 -16.08 -5.86
C GLY A 244 -14.14 -15.38 -6.42
N VAL A 245 -13.35 -16.13 -7.19
CA VAL A 245 -12.18 -15.61 -7.90
C VAL A 245 -12.54 -15.48 -9.38
N PHE A 246 -12.91 -14.28 -9.77
CA PHE A 246 -13.31 -13.95 -11.13
C PHE A 246 -12.28 -13.07 -11.83
N LYS A 247 -12.18 -13.15 -13.14
CA LYS A 247 -11.42 -12.22 -13.98
C LYS A 247 -12.30 -11.00 -14.27
N PRO A 248 -11.97 -9.79 -13.81
CA PRO A 248 -12.75 -8.62 -14.15
C PRO A 248 -12.67 -8.32 -15.65
N LEU A 249 -13.82 -8.05 -16.28
CA LEU A 249 -13.98 -7.86 -17.72
C LEU A 249 -14.70 -6.54 -18.01
N GLN A 250 -14.61 -6.05 -19.25
CA GLN A 250 -15.50 -4.98 -19.73
C GLN A 250 -16.95 -5.46 -19.71
N LEU A 251 -17.90 -4.54 -19.52
CA LEU A 251 -19.30 -4.88 -19.27
C LEU A 251 -19.90 -5.86 -20.30
N GLU A 252 -19.69 -5.61 -21.58
CA GLU A 252 -20.20 -6.45 -22.65
C GLU A 252 -19.61 -7.87 -22.65
N GLN A 253 -18.31 -7.98 -22.32
CA GLN A 253 -17.63 -9.27 -22.16
C GLN A 253 -18.11 -9.98 -20.88
N ALA A 254 -18.25 -9.24 -19.78
CA ALA A 254 -18.73 -9.80 -18.53
C ALA A 254 -20.15 -10.37 -18.62
N ARG A 255 -21.04 -9.71 -19.37
CA ARG A 255 -22.42 -10.19 -19.64
C ARG A 255 -22.45 -11.48 -20.47
N LYS A 256 -21.46 -11.68 -21.34
CA LYS A 256 -21.35 -12.91 -22.15
C LYS A 256 -20.70 -14.06 -21.37
N GLU A 257 -19.77 -13.73 -20.49
CA GLU A 257 -18.96 -14.73 -19.75
C GLU A 257 -19.68 -15.22 -18.48
N TYR A 258 -20.44 -14.33 -17.82
CA TYR A 258 -21.05 -14.60 -16.52
C TYR A 258 -22.57 -14.53 -16.61
N ASP A 259 -23.22 -15.65 -16.36
CA ASP A 259 -24.70 -15.74 -16.31
C ASP A 259 -25.21 -15.40 -14.88
N GLU A 260 -24.76 -14.26 -14.35
CA GLU A 260 -25.00 -13.86 -12.97
C GLU A 260 -25.09 -12.35 -12.83
N PRO A 261 -25.74 -11.83 -11.76
CA PRO A 261 -25.73 -10.41 -11.45
C PRO A 261 -24.30 -9.86 -11.32
N LEU A 262 -24.03 -8.76 -12.02
CA LEU A 262 -22.71 -8.15 -12.10
C LEU A 262 -22.59 -6.92 -11.19
N LYS A 263 -21.39 -6.71 -10.63
CA LYS A 263 -20.99 -5.48 -9.94
C LYS A 263 -19.69 -4.95 -10.53
N ARG A 264 -19.41 -3.66 -10.32
CA ARG A 264 -18.13 -3.08 -10.70
C ARG A 264 -17.00 -3.69 -9.89
N ALA A 265 -15.93 -4.06 -10.57
CA ALA A 265 -14.73 -4.64 -9.96
C ALA A 265 -13.87 -3.57 -9.27
N PHE A 266 -13.08 -3.99 -8.30
CA PHE A 266 -12.06 -3.18 -7.61
C PHE A 266 -12.57 -1.93 -6.87
N THR A 267 -13.87 -1.78 -6.65
CA THR A 267 -14.41 -0.61 -5.94
C THR A 267 -13.92 -0.50 -4.50
N TYR A 268 -13.49 -1.60 -3.88
CA TYR A 268 -12.81 -1.60 -2.58
C TYR A 268 -11.48 -0.83 -2.57
N LYS A 269 -10.87 -0.58 -3.75
CA LYS A 269 -9.67 0.25 -3.91
C LYS A 269 -9.98 1.74 -4.07
N ALA A 270 -11.25 2.13 -4.01
CA ALA A 270 -11.67 3.49 -4.31
C ALA A 270 -11.08 4.51 -3.33
N LEU A 271 -11.08 4.21 -2.02
CA LEU A 271 -10.46 5.06 -1.02
C LEU A 271 -8.96 5.28 -1.29
N ASN A 272 -8.23 4.20 -1.59
CA ASN A 272 -6.81 4.29 -1.94
C ASN A 272 -6.58 5.20 -3.15
N LYS A 273 -7.34 5.00 -4.24
CA LYS A 273 -7.23 5.84 -5.45
C LYS A 273 -7.59 7.30 -5.16
N LEU A 274 -8.56 7.55 -4.28
CA LEU A 274 -8.96 8.89 -3.89
C LEU A 274 -7.83 9.60 -3.14
N ILE A 275 -7.30 8.96 -2.09
CA ILE A 275 -6.27 9.53 -1.23
C ILE A 275 -4.96 9.72 -2.00
N GLN A 276 -4.44 8.66 -2.63
CA GLN A 276 -3.18 8.73 -3.38
C GLN A 276 -3.26 9.68 -4.57
N GLY A 277 -4.38 9.67 -5.30
CA GLY A 277 -4.55 10.57 -6.43
C GLY A 277 -4.81 12.02 -6.04
N SER A 278 -5.16 12.31 -4.78
CA SER A 278 -5.24 13.66 -4.24
C SER A 278 -3.90 14.15 -3.68
N ALA A 279 -3.00 13.21 -3.32
CA ALA A 279 -1.65 13.49 -2.84
C ALA A 279 -0.62 13.64 -3.98
N ALA A 280 -0.98 13.25 -5.20
CA ALA A 280 -0.11 13.25 -6.38
C ALA A 280 -0.01 14.62 -7.09
#